data_7db316769d8af7bb2eebfeea253e1c29
#
_entry.id   7db316769d8af7bb2eebfeea253e1c29
#
_cell.length_a   1.000
_cell.length_b   1.000
_cell.length_c   1.000
_cell.angle_alpha   90.00
_cell.angle_beta   90.00
_cell.angle_gamma   90.00
#
_symmetry.space_group_name_H-M   'P 1'
#
loop_
_entity.id
_entity.type
_entity.pdbx_description
1 polymer ?
#
loop_
_entity_poly.entity_id
_entity_poly.type
_entity_poly.pdbx_seq_one_letter_code
_entity_poly.pdbx_strand_id
1 'polypeptide(L)'
;MAPHLLQTILVIDDEPSVVRALAALLRRDGYRVATAHNGRHALAQLQAQPYDVIVCDLRMPELDGPAFYALLTQQYPALRHRVIFLTGDSGGEANRTFLRQCGRPWLRKPSPIAAIRRAIQDVLQAFPQA
;
A
#
# COMPACT_ATOMS: atom_id res chain seq x y z
N MET A 1 -8.70 8.24 -23.61
CA MET A 1 -8.11 7.02 -23.06
C MET A 1 -7.98 7.10 -21.54
N ALA A 2 -8.34 6.06 -20.85
CA ALA A 2 -8.26 6.03 -19.40
C ALA A 2 -7.08 5.17 -18.98
N PRO A 3 -5.89 5.76 -18.75
CA PRO A 3 -4.67 4.99 -18.47
C PRO A 3 -4.76 4.14 -17.20
N HIS A 4 -5.73 4.46 -16.33
CA HIS A 4 -5.86 3.73 -15.06
C HIS A 4 -6.72 2.46 -15.17
N LEU A 5 -7.34 2.20 -16.31
CA LEU A 5 -8.33 1.11 -16.43
C LEU A 5 -7.78 -0.25 -16.00
N LEU A 6 -6.51 -0.51 -16.25
CA LEU A 6 -5.92 -1.81 -15.96
C LEU A 6 -5.04 -1.79 -14.71
N GLN A 7 -4.90 -0.64 -14.06
CA GLN A 7 -4.03 -0.54 -12.89
C GLN A 7 -4.78 -0.94 -11.64
N THR A 8 -4.15 -1.79 -10.84
CA THR A 8 -4.76 -2.39 -9.65
C THR A 8 -3.98 -2.00 -8.41
N ILE A 9 -4.73 -1.56 -7.40
CA ILE A 9 -4.17 -1.13 -6.12
C ILE A 9 -4.67 -2.06 -5.02
N LEU A 10 -3.77 -2.47 -4.15
CA LEU A 10 -4.13 -3.21 -2.94
C LEU A 10 -4.04 -2.26 -1.74
N VAL A 11 -5.12 -2.12 -1.00
CA VAL A 11 -5.17 -1.29 0.20
C VAL A 11 -5.23 -2.20 1.41
N ILE A 12 -4.27 -2.05 2.31
CA ILE A 12 -4.12 -2.90 3.49
C ILE A 12 -4.23 -2.04 4.74
N ASP A 13 -5.25 -2.26 5.55
CA ASP A 13 -5.46 -1.54 6.80
C ASP A 13 -6.43 -2.35 7.65
N ASP A 14 -6.21 -2.39 8.96
CA ASP A 14 -7.08 -3.15 9.85
C ASP A 14 -8.34 -2.40 10.26
N GLU A 15 -8.48 -1.13 9.88
CA GLU A 15 -9.67 -0.35 10.16
C GLU A 15 -10.63 -0.40 8.96
N PRO A 16 -11.76 -1.09 9.08
CA PRO A 16 -12.67 -1.26 7.93
C PRO A 16 -13.17 0.05 7.32
N SER A 17 -13.42 1.06 8.16
CA SER A 17 -13.90 2.34 7.66
C SER A 17 -12.86 3.04 6.80
N VAL A 18 -11.59 2.96 7.18
CA VAL A 18 -10.49 3.56 6.42
C VAL A 18 -10.35 2.84 5.08
N VAL A 19 -10.35 1.52 5.11
CA VAL A 19 -10.22 0.72 3.89
C VAL A 19 -11.35 1.03 2.92
N ARG A 20 -12.60 1.05 3.40
CA ARG A 20 -13.74 1.31 2.52
C ARG A 20 -13.70 2.70 1.93
N ALA A 21 -13.37 3.71 2.74
CA ALA A 21 -13.33 5.08 2.26
C ALA A 21 -12.25 5.26 1.21
N LEU A 22 -11.05 4.76 1.48
CA LEU A 22 -9.95 4.90 0.55
C LEU A 22 -10.21 4.13 -0.74
N ALA A 23 -10.71 2.89 -0.62
CA ALA A 23 -11.02 2.09 -1.80
C ALA A 23 -12.06 2.77 -2.68
N ALA A 24 -13.09 3.36 -2.08
CA ALA A 24 -14.13 4.05 -2.84
C ALA A 24 -13.57 5.23 -3.62
N LEU A 25 -12.70 6.02 -2.97
CA LEU A 25 -12.09 7.17 -3.63
C LEU A 25 -11.18 6.75 -4.78
N LEU A 26 -10.40 5.72 -4.59
CA LEU A 26 -9.49 5.25 -5.63
C LEU A 26 -10.23 4.60 -6.79
N ARG A 27 -11.33 3.89 -6.51
CA ARG A 27 -12.18 3.36 -7.58
C ARG A 27 -12.80 4.47 -8.43
N ARG A 28 -13.17 5.56 -7.79
CA ARG A 28 -13.68 6.73 -8.54
C ARG A 28 -12.62 7.34 -9.44
N ASP A 29 -11.36 7.17 -9.10
CA ASP A 29 -10.24 7.65 -9.92
C ASP A 29 -9.96 6.72 -11.10
N GLY A 30 -10.64 5.58 -11.19
CA GLY A 30 -10.49 4.65 -12.31
C GLY A 30 -9.63 3.44 -12.01
N TYR A 31 -9.13 3.29 -10.79
CA TYR A 31 -8.32 2.12 -10.43
C TYR A 31 -9.19 0.92 -10.08
N ARG A 32 -8.66 -0.26 -10.31
CA ARG A 32 -9.19 -1.47 -9.70
C ARG A 32 -8.59 -1.54 -8.29
N VAL A 33 -9.42 -1.81 -7.28
CA VAL A 33 -8.96 -1.80 -5.91
C VAL A 33 -9.39 -3.07 -5.21
N ALA A 34 -8.42 -3.77 -4.65
CA ALA A 34 -8.67 -4.87 -3.73
C ALA A 34 -8.27 -4.39 -2.34
N THR A 35 -8.83 -5.01 -1.31
CA THR A 35 -8.59 -4.64 0.07
C THR A 35 -8.16 -5.84 0.89
N ALA A 36 -7.37 -5.59 1.93
CA ALA A 36 -6.99 -6.60 2.88
C ALA A 36 -6.98 -5.96 4.27
N HIS A 37 -7.32 -6.73 5.29
CA HIS A 37 -7.46 -6.20 6.64
C HIS A 37 -6.28 -6.58 7.55
N ASN A 38 -5.32 -7.30 7.04
CA ASN A 38 -4.06 -7.57 7.74
C ASN A 38 -3.02 -8.09 6.74
N GLY A 39 -1.80 -8.30 7.23
CA GLY A 39 -0.71 -8.73 6.36
C GLY A 39 -0.90 -10.12 5.77
N ARG A 40 -1.51 -11.05 6.51
CA ARG A 40 -1.75 -12.40 6.00
C ARG A 40 -2.77 -12.38 4.88
N HIS A 41 -3.85 -11.62 5.06
CA HIS A 41 -4.86 -11.46 4.02
C HIS A 41 -4.24 -10.82 2.78
N ALA A 42 -3.35 -9.85 2.99
CA ALA A 42 -2.66 -9.20 1.89
C ALA A 42 -1.79 -10.17 1.09
N LEU A 43 -1.07 -11.06 1.77
CA LEU A 43 -0.28 -12.07 1.08
C LEU A 43 -1.15 -12.99 0.24
N ALA A 44 -2.32 -13.36 0.75
CA ALA A 44 -3.26 -14.17 -0.02
C ALA A 44 -3.75 -13.43 -1.26
N GLN A 45 -3.99 -12.13 -1.14
CA GLN A 45 -4.38 -11.32 -2.30
C GLN A 45 -3.26 -11.26 -3.34
N LEU A 46 -2.01 -11.19 -2.90
CA LEU A 46 -0.87 -11.17 -3.82
C LEU A 46 -0.75 -12.47 -4.62
N GLN A 47 -1.15 -13.59 -4.02
CA GLN A 47 -1.16 -14.87 -4.74
C GLN A 47 -2.27 -14.92 -5.78
N ALA A 48 -3.36 -14.20 -5.55
CA ALA A 48 -4.54 -14.27 -6.39
C ALA A 48 -4.39 -13.46 -7.68
N GLN A 49 -3.68 -12.34 -7.64
CA GLN A 49 -3.53 -11.49 -8.81
C GLN A 49 -2.36 -10.53 -8.63
N PRO A 50 -1.84 -9.96 -9.73
CA PRO A 50 -0.80 -8.94 -9.63
C PRO A 50 -1.36 -7.59 -9.22
N TYR A 51 -0.49 -6.74 -8.65
CA TYR A 51 -0.83 -5.38 -8.24
C TYR A 51 0.22 -4.40 -8.73
N ASP A 52 -0.21 -3.17 -9.00
CA ASP A 52 0.67 -2.11 -9.46
C ASP A 52 1.14 -1.21 -8.33
N VAL A 53 0.32 -1.04 -7.30
CA VAL A 53 0.64 -0.25 -6.13
C VAL A 53 0.01 -0.91 -4.91
N ILE A 54 0.73 -0.89 -3.80
CA ILE A 54 0.26 -1.42 -2.52
C ILE A 54 0.33 -0.29 -1.51
N VAL A 55 -0.82 0.04 -0.89
CA VAL A 55 -0.90 1.04 0.17
C VAL A 55 -1.10 0.28 1.47
N CYS A 56 -0.14 0.36 2.35
CA CYS A 56 -0.08 -0.51 3.53
C CYS A 56 0.08 0.28 4.82
N ASP A 57 -0.80 0.02 5.78
CA ASP A 57 -0.66 0.53 7.13
C ASP A 57 0.51 -0.16 7.82
N LEU A 58 1.28 0.57 8.61
CA LEU A 58 2.38 -0.02 9.36
C LEU A 58 1.92 -0.85 10.54
N ARG A 59 0.85 -0.45 11.20
CA ARG A 59 0.38 -1.12 12.42
C ARG A 59 -0.84 -1.94 12.15
N MET A 60 -0.66 -3.25 12.15
CA MET A 60 -1.75 -4.20 11.94
C MET A 60 -1.55 -5.38 12.87
N PRO A 61 -2.64 -6.06 13.29
CA PRO A 61 -2.50 -7.25 14.10
C PRO A 61 -1.89 -8.40 13.30
N GLU A 62 -1.34 -9.37 14.01
CA GLU A 62 -0.77 -10.61 13.49
C GLU A 62 0.49 -10.38 12.65
N LEU A 63 0.39 -9.72 11.51
CA LEU A 63 1.52 -9.46 10.63
C LEU A 63 1.49 -7.98 10.28
N ASP A 64 2.38 -7.19 10.88
CA ASP A 64 2.43 -5.74 10.69
C ASP A 64 3.08 -5.36 9.37
N GLY A 65 3.15 -4.05 9.10
CA GLY A 65 3.70 -3.53 7.85
C GLY A 65 5.14 -3.93 7.59
N PRO A 66 6.05 -3.75 8.56
CA PRO A 66 7.44 -4.17 8.34
C PRO A 66 7.58 -5.66 8.07
N ALA A 67 6.87 -6.51 8.81
CA ALA A 67 6.93 -7.95 8.61
C ALA A 67 6.31 -8.34 7.27
N PHE A 68 5.21 -7.72 6.90
CA PHE A 68 4.60 -7.93 5.59
C PHE A 68 5.57 -7.54 4.48
N TYR A 69 6.22 -6.39 4.61
CA TYR A 69 7.16 -5.92 3.59
C TYR A 69 8.35 -6.87 3.43
N ALA A 70 8.84 -7.42 4.54
CA ALA A 70 9.93 -8.40 4.48
C ALA A 70 9.54 -9.63 3.68
N LEU A 71 8.32 -10.15 3.92
CA LEU A 71 7.83 -11.30 3.18
C LEU A 71 7.56 -10.96 1.71
N LEU A 72 7.03 -9.77 1.47
CA LEU A 72 6.77 -9.32 0.09
C LEU A 72 8.07 -9.23 -0.71
N THR A 73 9.12 -8.64 -0.12
CA THR A 73 10.39 -8.50 -0.83
C THR A 73 11.03 -9.85 -1.10
N GLN A 74 10.81 -10.82 -0.23
CA GLN A 74 11.33 -12.16 -0.39
C GLN A 74 10.58 -12.95 -1.46
N GLN A 75 9.26 -12.89 -1.44
CA GLN A 75 8.41 -13.70 -2.31
C GLN A 75 8.09 -13.01 -3.65
N TYR A 76 8.01 -11.69 -3.64
CA TYR A 76 7.64 -10.90 -4.82
C TYR A 76 8.59 -9.71 -4.96
N PRO A 77 9.88 -9.96 -5.22
CA PRO A 77 10.87 -8.87 -5.22
C PRO A 77 10.56 -7.74 -6.20
N ALA A 78 9.84 -8.02 -7.27
CA ALA A 78 9.46 -6.97 -8.22
C ALA A 78 8.48 -5.96 -7.60
N LEU A 79 7.77 -6.32 -6.53
CA LEU A 79 6.81 -5.44 -5.89
C LEU A 79 7.43 -4.54 -4.83
N ARG A 80 8.69 -4.76 -4.47
CA ARG A 80 9.31 -4.02 -3.37
C ARG A 80 9.33 -2.51 -3.59
N HIS A 81 9.31 -2.05 -4.83
CA HIS A 81 9.32 -0.62 -5.15
C HIS A 81 7.92 -0.04 -5.36
N ARG A 82 6.89 -0.84 -5.12
CA ARG A 82 5.51 -0.43 -5.39
C ARG A 82 4.69 -0.21 -4.12
N VAL A 83 5.36 -0.18 -2.96
CA VAL A 83 4.68 -0.06 -1.68
C VAL A 83 4.75 1.36 -1.15
N ILE A 84 3.62 1.85 -0.66
CA ILE A 84 3.50 3.13 0.04
C ILE A 84 2.98 2.81 1.43
N PHE A 85 3.64 3.34 2.46
CA PHE A 85 3.21 3.09 3.84
C PHE A 85 2.40 4.25 4.40
N LEU A 86 1.39 3.92 5.19
CA LEU A 86 0.64 4.89 5.98
C LEU A 86 0.93 4.60 7.45
N THR A 87 1.23 5.65 8.22
CA THR A 87 1.51 5.49 9.63
C THR A 87 0.63 6.43 10.45
N GLY A 88 -0.10 5.87 11.42
CA GLY A 88 -1.02 6.67 12.22
C GLY A 88 -0.29 7.52 13.23
N ASP A 89 0.43 6.90 14.10
CA ASP A 89 1.18 7.58 15.13
C ASP A 89 2.65 7.31 14.92
N SER A 90 3.47 7.90 15.77
CA SER A 90 4.91 7.71 15.67
C SER A 90 5.31 6.23 15.66
N GLY A 91 4.47 5.36 16.20
CA GLY A 91 4.74 3.93 16.16
C GLY A 91 6.04 3.53 16.83
N GLY A 92 6.67 4.46 17.52
CA GLY A 92 7.90 4.21 18.19
C GLY A 92 9.12 4.27 17.27
N GLU A 93 10.27 4.10 17.88
CA GLU A 93 11.55 4.24 17.18
C GLU A 93 11.78 3.14 16.17
N ALA A 94 11.27 1.94 16.45
CA ALA A 94 11.42 0.82 15.52
C ALA A 94 10.77 1.11 14.18
N ASN A 95 9.58 1.70 14.19
CA ASN A 95 8.90 2.04 12.94
C ASN A 95 9.61 3.16 12.20
N ARG A 96 10.11 4.15 12.93
CA ARG A 96 10.87 5.23 12.29
C ARG A 96 12.14 4.69 11.64
N THR A 97 12.83 3.78 12.32
CA THR A 97 14.03 3.14 11.78
C THR A 97 13.69 2.34 10.52
N PHE A 98 12.61 1.57 10.58
CA PHE A 98 12.17 0.81 9.41
C PHE A 98 11.91 1.73 8.23
N LEU A 99 11.17 2.82 8.44
CA LEU A 99 10.83 3.74 7.35
C LEU A 99 12.07 4.37 6.72
N ARG A 100 13.07 4.70 7.54
CA ARG A 100 14.32 5.24 7.02
C ARG A 100 15.08 4.20 6.21
N GLN A 101 15.09 2.96 6.66
CA GLN A 101 15.88 1.92 6.03
C GLN A 101 15.24 1.35 4.78
N CYS A 102 13.93 1.24 4.73
CA CYS A 102 13.26 0.63 3.58
C CYS A 102 13.26 1.55 2.35
N GLY A 103 13.43 2.85 2.53
CA GLY A 103 13.48 3.80 1.42
C GLY A 103 12.18 3.97 0.67
N ARG A 104 11.06 3.49 1.21
CA ARG A 104 9.78 3.62 0.54
C ARG A 104 9.08 4.91 0.96
N PRO A 105 8.22 5.46 0.08
CA PRO A 105 7.42 6.61 0.48
C PRO A 105 6.47 6.24 1.60
N TRP A 106 6.24 7.18 2.49
CA TRP A 106 5.30 6.99 3.58
C TRP A 106 4.59 8.31 3.89
N LEU A 107 3.36 8.21 4.38
CA LEU A 107 2.53 9.35 4.71
C LEU A 107 1.98 9.15 6.11
N ARG A 108 1.82 10.26 6.85
CA ARG A 108 1.25 10.21 8.20
C ARG A 108 -0.27 10.31 8.14
N LYS A 109 -0.94 9.42 8.86
CA LYS A 109 -2.40 9.51 9.00
C LYS A 109 -2.78 10.61 9.99
N PRO A 110 -3.89 11.30 9.78
CA PRO A 110 -4.75 11.23 8.62
C PRO A 110 -4.10 11.93 7.43
N SER A 111 -4.06 11.26 6.29
CA SER A 111 -3.44 11.83 5.10
C SER A 111 -4.49 12.39 4.17
N PRO A 112 -4.31 13.60 3.64
CA PRO A 112 -5.23 14.10 2.62
C PRO A 112 -5.22 13.15 1.42
N ILE A 113 -6.38 12.94 0.81
CA ILE A 113 -6.47 12.06 -0.35
C ILE A 113 -5.54 12.55 -1.47
N ALA A 114 -5.34 13.86 -1.59
CA ALA A 114 -4.44 14.40 -2.60
C ALA A 114 -3.01 13.89 -2.42
N ALA A 115 -2.54 13.76 -1.17
CA ALA A 115 -1.20 13.26 -0.90
C ALA A 115 -1.09 11.77 -1.26
N ILE A 116 -2.13 11.00 -0.97
CA ILE A 116 -2.15 9.58 -1.31
C ILE A 116 -2.16 9.41 -2.82
N ARG A 117 -3.00 10.17 -3.53
CA ARG A 117 -3.05 10.14 -4.99
C ARG A 117 -1.70 10.48 -5.60
N ARG A 118 -1.03 11.47 -5.05
CA ARG A 118 0.28 11.88 -5.56
C ARG A 118 1.31 10.76 -5.38
N ALA A 119 1.33 10.12 -4.22
CA ALA A 119 2.25 9.03 -3.96
C ALA A 119 2.00 7.86 -4.91
N ILE A 120 0.73 7.54 -5.16
CA ILE A 120 0.38 6.48 -6.11
C ILE A 120 0.86 6.83 -7.50
N GLN A 121 0.61 8.05 -7.95
CA GLN A 121 1.04 8.49 -9.28
C GLN A 121 2.57 8.44 -9.41
N ASP A 122 3.29 8.82 -8.36
CA ASP A 122 4.75 8.79 -8.37
C ASP A 122 5.26 7.36 -8.54
N VAL A 123 4.65 6.39 -7.86
CA VAL A 123 5.03 4.98 -8.01
C VAL A 123 4.73 4.50 -9.43
N LEU A 124 3.55 4.82 -9.95
CA LEU A 124 3.18 4.37 -11.29
C LEU A 124 4.06 4.96 -12.37
N GLN A 125 4.52 6.20 -12.21
CA GLN A 125 5.40 6.83 -13.17
C GLN A 125 6.82 6.28 -13.09
N ALA A 126 7.30 5.99 -11.88
CA ALA A 126 8.64 5.46 -11.68
C ALA A 126 8.75 4.00 -12.13
N PHE A 127 7.66 3.24 -12.03
CA PHE A 127 7.66 1.80 -12.33
C PHE A 127 6.46 1.47 -13.19
N PRO A 128 6.46 1.91 -14.45
CA PRO A 128 5.32 1.64 -15.33
C PRO A 128 5.18 0.15 -15.59
N GLN A 129 3.97 -0.26 -15.93
CA GLN A 129 3.71 -1.64 -16.30
C GLN A 129 4.39 -1.95 -17.63
N ALA A 130 4.87 -3.16 -17.71
CA ALA A 130 5.45 -3.65 -18.97
C ALA A 130 4.36 -3.88 -20.00
#